data_3a7ae4dddd0a9851faa0c654f7d59ea5
#
_entry.id   3a7ae4dddd0a9851faa0c654f7d59ea5
#
_cell.length_a   1.000
_cell.length_b   1.000
_cell.length_c   1.000
_cell.angle_alpha   90.00
_cell.angle_beta   90.00
_cell.angle_gamma   90.00
#
_symmetry.space_group_name_H-M   'P 1'
#
loop_
_entity.id
_entity.type
_entity.pdbx_description
1 polymer ?
#
loop_
_entity_poly.entity_id
_entity_poly.type
_entity_poly.pdbx_seq_one_letter_code
_entity_poly.pdbx_strand_id
1 'polypeptide(L)'
;MVASVTISVLAALTATAPGHARVRPEAQAPAGANADILRGTIDIHVHSDPDNVPRSIDGLEVAALARSKGMRGIVLKNHYDPTAGLAFLARKQTPGLEVFGGIDLNLTVGGMNPAAVEHLTQVAGGWGRIVWMSTFDAENQVRFSKESRPFVSVSRDGELLPETKAVISVIAKHQLALATGHVSPREGLLLLREGRRQGVEHMVVTHAMLAPVQMSVAEMQEAAREGAFVEFVGGSLDTADATERMDRFAAAIRSVGPQFCILSSDLGQKGNPLPPDGFARFLQALRQRGFTAAEVDRMAKQNPARLLGLSS
;
A
#
# COMPACT_ATOMS: atom_id res chain seq x y z
N MET A 1 -19.52 -37.38 -75.00
CA MET A 1 -18.60 -37.10 -73.95
C MET A 1 -19.38 -37.01 -72.67
N VAL A 2 -19.21 -38.00 -71.82
CA VAL A 2 -20.06 -38.22 -70.62
C VAL A 2 -19.27 -37.65 -69.44
N ALA A 3 -19.90 -36.72 -68.73
CA ALA A 3 -19.32 -36.17 -67.48
C ALA A 3 -19.85 -36.99 -66.31
N SER A 4 -18.95 -37.64 -65.59
CA SER A 4 -19.25 -38.36 -64.34
C SER A 4 -19.31 -37.34 -63.17
N VAL A 5 -20.42 -37.38 -62.45
CA VAL A 5 -20.63 -36.68 -61.18
C VAL A 5 -20.31 -37.64 -60.02
N THR A 6 -19.33 -37.32 -59.26
CA THR A 6 -19.00 -38.08 -58.06
C THR A 6 -19.63 -37.39 -56.83
N ILE A 7 -20.51 -38.07 -56.11
CA ILE A 7 -21.17 -37.62 -54.90
C ILE A 7 -20.28 -38.04 -53.73
N SER A 8 -19.69 -37.05 -53.01
CA SER A 8 -18.99 -37.30 -51.75
C SER A 8 -19.94 -37.16 -50.56
N VAL A 9 -20.11 -38.23 -49.82
CA VAL A 9 -20.88 -38.25 -48.56
C VAL A 9 -20.00 -37.70 -47.44
N LEU A 10 -20.43 -36.59 -46.86
CA LEU A 10 -19.76 -35.97 -45.72
C LEU A 10 -20.35 -36.58 -44.43
N ALA A 11 -19.56 -37.37 -43.71
CA ALA A 11 -19.95 -37.87 -42.41
C ALA A 11 -19.73 -36.76 -41.35
N ALA A 12 -20.81 -36.32 -40.69
CA ALA A 12 -20.75 -35.37 -39.60
C ALA A 12 -20.29 -36.08 -38.29
N LEU A 13 -19.09 -35.80 -37.85
CA LEU A 13 -18.65 -36.14 -36.49
C LEU A 13 -19.18 -35.07 -35.51
N THR A 14 -20.12 -35.47 -34.67
CA THR A 14 -20.54 -34.66 -33.51
C THR A 14 -19.50 -34.76 -32.42
N ALA A 15 -18.65 -33.72 -32.28
CA ALA A 15 -17.77 -33.56 -31.15
C ALA A 15 -18.56 -33.02 -29.97
N THR A 16 -18.69 -33.80 -28.90
CA THR A 16 -19.20 -33.36 -27.60
C THR A 16 -18.13 -32.49 -26.92
N ALA A 17 -18.39 -31.18 -26.76
CA ALA A 17 -17.53 -30.27 -26.04
C ALA A 17 -17.53 -30.60 -24.51
N PRO A 18 -16.38 -30.58 -23.83
CA PRO A 18 -16.34 -30.76 -22.37
C PRO A 18 -17.03 -29.57 -21.71
N GLY A 19 -17.96 -29.87 -20.79
CA GLY A 19 -18.69 -28.89 -20.03
C GLY A 19 -17.76 -27.97 -19.25
N HIS A 20 -17.81 -26.68 -19.56
CA HIS A 20 -17.18 -25.64 -18.73
C HIS A 20 -17.91 -25.61 -17.40
N ALA A 21 -17.23 -25.99 -16.32
CA ALA A 21 -17.69 -25.77 -14.96
C ALA A 21 -17.92 -24.25 -14.77
N ARG A 22 -19.16 -23.84 -14.64
CA ARG A 22 -19.52 -22.47 -14.27
C ARG A 22 -18.99 -22.22 -12.88
N VAL A 23 -17.90 -21.43 -12.77
CA VAL A 23 -17.51 -20.82 -11.52
C VAL A 23 -18.71 -19.98 -11.05
N ARG A 24 -19.33 -20.37 -9.94
CA ARG A 24 -20.37 -19.56 -9.29
C ARG A 24 -19.73 -18.24 -8.89
N PRO A 25 -20.28 -17.08 -9.27
CA PRO A 25 -19.82 -15.82 -8.70
C PRO A 25 -20.06 -15.89 -7.19
N GLU A 26 -19.01 -15.66 -6.42
CA GLU A 26 -19.09 -15.47 -4.97
C GLU A 26 -20.13 -14.37 -4.71
N ALA A 27 -21.08 -14.64 -3.83
CA ALA A 27 -22.13 -13.69 -3.51
C ALA A 27 -21.47 -12.40 -2.97
N GLN A 28 -21.60 -11.31 -3.72
CA GLN A 28 -21.21 -9.99 -3.24
C GLN A 28 -21.96 -9.72 -1.94
N ALA A 29 -21.21 -9.46 -0.85
CA ALA A 29 -21.80 -9.05 0.41
C ALA A 29 -22.70 -7.81 0.18
N PRO A 30 -23.82 -7.69 0.88
CA PRO A 30 -24.75 -6.58 0.69
C PRO A 30 -24.01 -5.24 0.88
N ALA A 31 -24.26 -4.28 0.00
CA ALA A 31 -23.57 -2.98 -0.04
C ALA A 31 -23.54 -2.23 1.31
N GLY A 32 -24.49 -2.47 2.20
CA GLY A 32 -24.53 -1.90 3.55
C GLY A 32 -23.46 -2.44 4.50
N ALA A 33 -23.10 -3.72 4.40
CA ALA A 33 -22.08 -4.34 5.27
C ALA A 33 -20.67 -3.82 4.99
N ASN A 34 -20.37 -3.43 3.74
CA ASN A 34 -19.09 -2.85 3.34
C ASN A 34 -18.94 -1.42 3.86
N ALA A 35 -20.01 -0.62 3.86
CA ALA A 35 -19.97 0.75 4.35
C ALA A 35 -19.70 0.83 5.86
N ASP A 36 -20.22 -0.12 6.64
CA ASP A 36 -20.01 -0.14 8.09
C ASP A 36 -18.56 -0.50 8.47
N ILE A 37 -17.92 -1.42 7.77
CA ILE A 37 -16.54 -1.83 8.09
C ILE A 37 -15.52 -0.71 7.79
N LEU A 38 -15.81 0.19 6.85
CA LEU A 38 -14.95 1.32 6.50
C LEU A 38 -15.17 2.54 7.37
N ARG A 39 -16.24 2.61 8.15
CA ARG A 39 -16.57 3.79 8.96
C ARG A 39 -15.43 4.13 9.93
N GLY A 40 -14.86 5.33 9.78
CA GLY A 40 -13.78 5.84 10.62
C GLY A 40 -12.40 5.26 10.31
N THR A 41 -12.23 4.44 9.26
CA THR A 41 -10.93 3.91 8.87
C THR A 41 -10.04 4.96 8.21
N ILE A 42 -8.73 4.72 8.25
CA ILE A 42 -7.72 5.50 7.55
C ILE A 42 -6.88 4.53 6.71
N ASP A 43 -6.87 4.74 5.40
CA ASP A 43 -6.01 4.00 4.48
C ASP A 43 -4.75 4.83 4.19
N ILE A 44 -3.59 4.35 4.62
CA ILE A 44 -2.32 5.09 4.49
C ILE A 44 -1.59 4.84 3.17
N HIS A 45 -2.18 4.08 2.24
CA HIS A 45 -1.50 3.65 1.02
C HIS A 45 -2.46 3.60 -0.17
N VAL A 46 -2.79 4.77 -0.71
CA VAL A 46 -3.75 4.93 -1.81
C VAL A 46 -3.05 5.56 -3.02
N HIS A 47 -3.01 4.82 -4.12
CA HIS A 47 -2.52 5.33 -5.40
C HIS A 47 -3.65 5.99 -6.19
N SER A 48 -3.33 7.08 -6.91
CA SER A 48 -4.32 7.82 -7.72
C SER A 48 -3.66 8.59 -8.85
N ASP A 49 -4.42 8.92 -9.88
CA ASP A 49 -4.00 9.93 -10.87
C ASP A 49 -3.99 11.34 -10.21
N PRO A 50 -3.17 12.29 -10.71
CA PRO A 50 -2.19 12.10 -11.77
C PRO A 50 -0.96 11.32 -11.29
N ASP A 51 -0.50 10.36 -12.09
CA ASP A 51 0.70 9.58 -11.87
C ASP A 51 1.38 9.29 -13.21
N ASN A 52 2.64 8.86 -13.20
CA ASN A 52 3.37 8.45 -14.40
C ASN A 52 2.92 7.08 -14.95
N VAL A 53 2.12 6.35 -14.20
CA VAL A 53 1.45 5.11 -14.63
C VAL A 53 -0.07 5.27 -14.52
N PRO A 54 -0.86 4.71 -15.46
CA PRO A 54 -2.31 4.87 -15.41
C PRO A 54 -2.93 4.31 -14.13
N ARG A 55 -3.73 5.12 -13.46
CA ARG A 55 -4.49 4.73 -12.27
C ARG A 55 -5.96 4.48 -12.59
N SER A 56 -6.68 3.87 -11.66
CA SER A 56 -8.10 3.56 -11.82
C SER A 56 -9.03 4.71 -11.43
N ILE A 57 -8.50 5.70 -10.71
CA ILE A 57 -9.25 6.81 -10.13
C ILE A 57 -8.29 7.97 -9.85
N ASP A 58 -8.77 9.21 -9.95
CA ASP A 58 -7.95 10.36 -9.55
C ASP A 58 -8.04 10.68 -8.05
N GLY A 59 -7.13 11.54 -7.57
CA GLY A 59 -7.03 11.87 -6.15
C GLY A 59 -8.24 12.60 -5.58
N LEU A 60 -8.98 13.35 -6.39
CA LEU A 60 -10.19 14.07 -5.97
C LEU A 60 -11.39 13.09 -5.90
N GLU A 61 -11.51 12.25 -6.90
CA GLU A 61 -12.57 11.24 -6.98
C GLU A 61 -12.42 10.18 -5.87
N VAL A 62 -11.19 9.70 -5.61
CA VAL A 62 -10.98 8.72 -4.53
C VAL A 62 -11.26 9.33 -3.15
N ALA A 63 -10.96 10.62 -2.96
CA ALA A 63 -11.33 11.32 -1.72
C ALA A 63 -12.85 11.38 -1.56
N ALA A 64 -13.59 11.77 -2.60
CA ALA A 64 -15.05 11.79 -2.57
C ALA A 64 -15.64 10.39 -2.29
N LEU A 65 -15.10 9.35 -2.94
CA LEU A 65 -15.52 7.97 -2.73
C LEU A 65 -15.24 7.51 -1.28
N ALA A 66 -14.04 7.73 -0.75
CA ALA A 66 -13.68 7.40 0.63
C ALA A 66 -14.61 8.09 1.64
N ARG A 67 -14.90 9.37 1.42
CA ARG A 67 -15.86 10.14 2.24
C ARG A 67 -17.26 9.53 2.19
N SER A 68 -17.74 9.16 1.01
CA SER A 68 -19.08 8.54 0.83
C SER A 68 -19.21 7.18 1.53
N LYS A 69 -18.10 6.45 1.70
CA LYS A 69 -18.01 5.18 2.43
C LYS A 69 -17.82 5.38 3.95
N GLY A 70 -17.77 6.62 4.43
CA GLY A 70 -17.62 6.94 5.85
C GLY A 70 -16.21 6.78 6.41
N MET A 71 -15.19 6.70 5.57
CA MET A 71 -13.79 6.70 6.02
C MET A 71 -13.45 8.01 6.71
N ARG A 72 -12.53 7.96 7.69
CA ARG A 72 -11.96 9.13 8.35
C ARG A 72 -10.92 9.82 7.47
N GLY A 73 -10.07 9.05 6.81
CA GLY A 73 -9.01 9.63 6.00
C GLY A 73 -8.33 8.68 5.06
N ILE A 74 -7.51 9.26 4.18
CA ILE A 74 -6.63 8.55 3.24
C ILE A 74 -5.29 9.27 3.14
N VAL A 75 -4.23 8.51 2.80
CA VAL A 75 -2.95 9.08 2.39
C VAL A 75 -2.72 8.76 0.92
N LEU A 76 -2.63 9.80 0.10
CA LEU A 76 -2.30 9.67 -1.31
C LEU A 76 -0.80 9.40 -1.48
N LYS A 77 -0.47 8.38 -2.23
CA LYS A 77 0.90 7.94 -2.48
C LYS A 77 1.14 7.73 -3.96
N ASN A 78 2.11 8.44 -4.52
CA ASN A 78 2.61 8.22 -5.87
C ASN A 78 4.12 8.05 -5.82
N HIS A 79 4.67 7.19 -6.71
CA HIS A 79 6.06 6.80 -6.58
C HIS A 79 7.06 7.89 -7.00
N TYR A 80 6.66 8.81 -7.88
CA TYR A 80 7.59 9.78 -8.47
C TYR A 80 7.22 11.24 -8.18
N ASP A 81 5.98 11.50 -7.79
CA ASP A 81 5.49 12.84 -7.51
C ASP A 81 5.06 13.01 -6.05
N PRO A 82 5.52 14.07 -5.35
CA PRO A 82 5.03 14.38 -4.01
C PRO A 82 3.53 14.72 -4.04
N THR A 83 2.77 14.15 -3.12
CA THR A 83 1.30 14.23 -3.15
C THR A 83 0.69 15.23 -2.15
N ALA A 84 1.50 16.03 -1.44
CA ALA A 84 1.01 17.02 -0.48
C ALA A 84 0.12 18.10 -1.13
N GLY A 85 0.46 18.55 -2.35
CA GLY A 85 -0.35 19.50 -3.12
C GLY A 85 -1.69 18.91 -3.55
N LEU A 86 -1.72 17.66 -4.00
CA LEU A 86 -2.94 16.94 -4.34
C LEU A 86 -3.82 16.75 -3.10
N ALA A 87 -3.22 16.40 -1.95
CA ALA A 87 -3.93 16.29 -0.68
C ALA A 87 -4.59 17.61 -0.26
N PHE A 88 -3.91 18.76 -0.47
CA PHE A 88 -4.49 20.09 -0.23
C PHE A 88 -5.76 20.31 -1.07
N LEU A 89 -5.70 20.01 -2.36
CA LEU A 89 -6.84 20.18 -3.26
C LEU A 89 -8.00 19.23 -2.91
N ALA A 90 -7.68 17.96 -2.64
CA ALA A 90 -8.66 16.94 -2.28
C ALA A 90 -9.39 17.29 -0.97
N ARG A 91 -8.69 17.78 0.06
CA ARG A 91 -9.31 18.27 1.30
C ARG A 91 -10.23 19.46 1.07
N LYS A 92 -9.84 20.39 0.20
CA LYS A 92 -10.67 21.55 -0.15
C LYS A 92 -11.94 21.12 -0.86
N GLN A 93 -11.87 20.14 -1.76
CA GLN A 93 -13.01 19.65 -2.53
C GLN A 93 -13.91 18.73 -1.72
N THR A 94 -13.36 17.97 -0.77
CA THR A 94 -14.08 16.96 0.03
C THR A 94 -13.99 17.31 1.51
N PRO A 95 -14.70 18.32 2.00
CA PRO A 95 -14.72 18.68 3.41
C PRO A 95 -15.17 17.52 4.29
N GLY A 96 -14.51 17.34 5.44
CA GLY A 96 -14.83 16.27 6.39
C GLY A 96 -14.18 14.92 6.09
N LEU A 97 -13.28 14.84 5.09
CA LEU A 97 -12.31 13.76 4.95
C LEU A 97 -10.90 14.29 5.26
N GLU A 98 -10.15 13.57 6.04
CA GLU A 98 -8.73 13.84 6.28
C GLU A 98 -7.90 13.24 5.13
N VAL A 99 -7.41 14.09 4.20
CA VAL A 99 -6.54 13.64 3.11
C VAL A 99 -5.12 14.12 3.41
N PHE A 100 -4.18 13.20 3.38
CA PHE A 100 -2.76 13.48 3.53
C PHE A 100 -2.02 13.04 2.28
N GLY A 101 -0.81 13.52 2.14
CA GLY A 101 0.13 13.11 1.10
C GLY A 101 1.49 12.79 1.69
N GLY A 102 2.43 12.51 0.83
CA GLY A 102 3.80 12.23 1.20
C GLY A 102 4.75 12.39 0.04
N ILE A 103 5.93 11.82 0.19
CA ILE A 103 6.99 11.80 -0.81
C ILE A 103 7.68 10.44 -0.78
N ASP A 104 7.91 9.87 -1.96
CA ASP A 104 8.73 8.69 -2.17
C ASP A 104 10.12 9.15 -2.66
N LEU A 105 11.19 8.80 -1.94
CA LEU A 105 12.53 9.30 -2.21
C LEU A 105 13.21 8.54 -3.37
N ASN A 106 12.55 8.58 -4.51
CA ASN A 106 13.04 8.05 -5.78
C ASN A 106 13.92 9.07 -6.52
N LEU A 107 14.50 8.67 -7.65
CA LEU A 107 15.44 9.49 -8.43
C LEU A 107 14.83 10.83 -8.87
N THR A 108 13.53 10.87 -9.16
CA THR A 108 12.82 12.07 -9.63
C THR A 108 12.83 13.22 -8.64
N VAL A 109 12.93 12.91 -7.34
CA VAL A 109 13.05 13.91 -6.27
C VAL A 109 14.47 14.07 -5.74
N GLY A 110 15.44 13.43 -6.42
CA GLY A 110 16.87 13.48 -6.07
C GLY A 110 17.31 12.41 -5.07
N GLY A 111 16.57 11.30 -4.95
CA GLY A 111 16.91 10.20 -4.04
C GLY A 111 16.81 10.61 -2.57
N MET A 112 17.81 10.25 -1.76
CA MET A 112 17.90 10.63 -0.34
C MET A 112 18.19 12.14 -0.20
N ASN A 113 17.18 12.96 -0.51
CA ASN A 113 17.26 14.41 -0.60
C ASN A 113 16.56 15.10 0.59
N PRO A 114 17.31 15.58 1.61
CA PRO A 114 16.71 16.28 2.75
C PRO A 114 15.95 17.55 2.36
N ALA A 115 16.39 18.27 1.31
CA ALA A 115 15.73 19.49 0.86
C ALA A 115 14.34 19.22 0.26
N ALA A 116 14.15 18.08 -0.40
CA ALA A 116 12.83 17.68 -0.90
C ALA A 116 11.87 17.35 0.26
N VAL A 117 12.35 16.72 1.34
CA VAL A 117 11.57 16.45 2.54
C VAL A 117 11.24 17.75 3.29
N GLU A 118 12.20 18.67 3.43
CA GLU A 118 11.96 20.00 4.01
C GLU A 118 10.88 20.75 3.22
N HIS A 119 10.96 20.74 1.88
CA HIS A 119 9.96 21.38 1.01
C HIS A 119 8.56 20.77 1.17
N LEU A 120 8.44 19.47 1.35
CA LEU A 120 7.15 18.79 1.59
C LEU A 120 6.38 19.44 2.76
N THR A 121 7.09 19.87 3.81
CA THR A 121 6.49 20.47 5.01
C THR A 121 6.01 21.92 4.76
N GLN A 122 6.52 22.56 3.73
CA GLN A 122 6.21 23.95 3.38
C GLN A 122 5.00 24.07 2.44
N VAL A 123 4.52 22.94 1.90
CA VAL A 123 3.31 22.94 1.06
C VAL A 123 2.12 23.39 1.88
N ALA A 124 1.31 24.29 1.29
CA ALA A 124 0.15 24.88 1.95
C ALA A 124 -0.74 23.83 2.65
N GLY A 125 -1.13 24.11 3.88
CA GLY A 125 -1.94 23.22 4.73
C GLY A 125 -1.13 22.24 5.57
N GLY A 126 0.14 21.95 5.24
CA GLY A 126 0.97 21.01 5.99
C GLY A 126 0.48 19.56 5.93
N TRP A 127 -0.10 19.15 4.79
CA TRP A 127 -0.71 17.83 4.64
C TRP A 127 0.26 16.74 4.14
N GLY A 128 1.53 17.07 3.87
CA GLY A 128 2.59 16.08 3.70
C GLY A 128 2.92 15.43 5.04
N ARG A 129 2.70 14.12 5.18
CA ARG A 129 2.82 13.42 6.47
C ARG A 129 3.77 12.24 6.45
N ILE A 130 3.89 11.55 5.32
CA ILE A 130 4.71 10.34 5.22
C ILE A 130 5.86 10.58 4.25
N VAL A 131 7.05 10.16 4.67
CA VAL A 131 8.25 10.07 3.84
C VAL A 131 8.58 8.60 3.66
N TRP A 132 8.31 8.08 2.47
CA TRP A 132 8.79 6.75 2.10
C TRP A 132 10.25 6.86 1.66
N MET A 133 11.09 6.00 2.19
CA MET A 133 12.37 5.75 1.56
C MET A 133 12.14 5.31 0.12
N SER A 134 13.22 5.18 -0.68
CA SER A 134 13.05 4.86 -2.10
C SER A 134 12.15 3.62 -2.29
N THR A 135 11.28 3.69 -3.29
CA THR A 135 10.34 2.63 -3.65
C THR A 135 10.76 2.00 -4.98
N PHE A 136 10.20 2.39 -6.11
CA PHE A 136 10.55 1.78 -7.40
C PHE A 136 12.02 1.92 -7.75
N ASP A 137 12.69 2.99 -7.34
CA ASP A 137 14.12 3.18 -7.55
C ASP A 137 15.00 2.65 -6.41
N ALA A 138 14.45 1.99 -5.39
CA ALA A 138 15.25 1.36 -4.35
C ALA A 138 16.22 0.33 -4.94
N GLU A 139 17.46 0.29 -4.46
CA GLU A 139 18.45 -0.70 -4.89
C GLU A 139 17.90 -2.13 -4.78
N ASN A 140 17.23 -2.45 -3.65
CA ASN A 140 16.58 -3.75 -3.45
C ASN A 140 15.52 -4.05 -4.50
N GLN A 141 14.66 -3.06 -4.86
CA GLN A 141 13.64 -3.22 -5.90
C GLN A 141 14.27 -3.50 -7.27
N VAL A 142 15.24 -2.69 -7.67
CA VAL A 142 15.90 -2.81 -8.99
C VAL A 142 16.62 -4.16 -9.11
N ARG A 143 17.31 -4.59 -8.04
CA ARG A 143 17.98 -5.91 -8.00
C ARG A 143 16.97 -7.07 -8.01
N PHE A 144 15.88 -6.96 -7.25
CA PHE A 144 14.81 -7.96 -7.23
C PHE A 144 14.17 -8.14 -8.60
N SER A 145 13.89 -7.04 -9.32
CA SER A 145 13.32 -7.02 -10.66
C SER A 145 14.35 -7.39 -11.75
N LYS A 146 15.63 -7.57 -11.39
CA LYS A 146 16.74 -7.86 -12.32
C LYS A 146 16.88 -6.81 -13.44
N GLU A 147 16.54 -5.57 -13.13
CA GLU A 147 16.65 -4.45 -14.04
C GLU A 147 18.07 -3.88 -14.03
N SER A 148 18.50 -3.35 -15.21
CA SER A 148 19.77 -2.65 -15.35
C SER A 148 19.50 -1.16 -15.54
N ARG A 149 19.22 -0.46 -14.44
CA ARG A 149 18.97 0.98 -14.42
C ARG A 149 19.51 1.61 -13.13
N PRO A 150 19.67 2.94 -13.09
CA PRO A 150 20.05 3.65 -11.88
C PRO A 150 19.08 3.36 -10.72
N PHE A 151 19.60 3.39 -9.51
CA PHE A 151 18.83 3.16 -8.28
C PHE A 151 19.30 4.10 -7.17
N VAL A 152 18.53 4.13 -6.10
CA VAL A 152 18.80 4.85 -4.87
C VAL A 152 19.19 3.86 -3.79
N SER A 153 20.41 4.00 -3.24
CA SER A 153 20.85 3.23 -2.07
C SER A 153 20.55 4.03 -0.79
N VAL A 154 20.18 3.35 0.28
CA VAL A 154 20.04 3.93 1.62
C VAL A 154 21.21 3.59 2.52
N SER A 155 21.96 2.54 2.18
CA SER A 155 23.07 2.01 2.95
C SER A 155 24.24 1.56 2.06
N ARG A 156 25.42 1.43 2.65
CA ARG A 156 26.59 0.79 2.04
C ARG A 156 27.37 0.05 3.11
N ASP A 157 27.83 -1.14 2.80
CA ASP A 157 28.64 -1.98 3.70
C ASP A 157 27.98 -2.22 5.09
N GLY A 158 26.64 -2.18 5.12
CA GLY A 158 25.85 -2.42 6.33
C GLY A 158 25.64 -1.18 7.20
N GLU A 159 26.01 0.01 6.72
CA GLU A 159 25.77 1.28 7.39
C GLU A 159 24.92 2.22 6.54
N LEU A 160 24.07 3.03 7.19
CA LEU A 160 23.29 4.05 6.49
C LEU A 160 24.18 5.15 5.95
N LEU A 161 23.88 5.60 4.72
CA LEU A 161 24.57 6.70 4.08
C LEU A 161 24.34 8.02 4.83
N PRO A 162 25.30 8.97 4.78
CA PRO A 162 25.15 10.28 5.44
C PRO A 162 23.87 11.02 5.00
N GLU A 163 23.53 11.01 3.72
CA GLU A 163 22.34 11.62 3.16
C GLU A 163 21.05 10.94 3.68
N THR A 164 21.05 9.64 3.88
CA THR A 164 19.93 8.92 4.51
C THR A 164 19.74 9.36 5.97
N LYS A 165 20.82 9.48 6.72
CA LYS A 165 20.77 9.99 8.11
C LYS A 165 20.28 11.44 8.16
N ALA A 166 20.68 12.28 7.18
CA ALA A 166 20.21 13.66 7.06
C ALA A 166 18.69 13.73 6.74
N VAL A 167 18.18 12.86 5.87
CA VAL A 167 16.73 12.72 5.63
C VAL A 167 15.99 12.36 6.91
N ILE A 168 16.47 11.37 7.67
CA ILE A 168 15.86 10.95 8.94
C ILE A 168 15.86 12.12 9.96
N SER A 169 16.90 12.95 9.96
CA SER A 169 16.95 14.16 10.82
C SER A 169 15.84 15.16 10.48
N VAL A 170 15.55 15.37 9.20
CA VAL A 170 14.43 16.23 8.77
C VAL A 170 13.08 15.62 9.16
N ILE A 171 12.92 14.31 8.99
CA ILE A 171 11.70 13.58 9.40
C ILE A 171 11.46 13.77 10.91
N ALA A 172 12.48 13.57 11.75
CA ALA A 172 12.39 13.75 13.19
C ALA A 172 12.05 15.20 13.57
N LYS A 173 12.77 16.17 12.98
CA LYS A 173 12.56 17.62 13.21
C LYS A 173 11.10 18.04 12.97
N HIS A 174 10.47 17.52 11.93
CA HIS A 174 9.12 17.90 11.52
C HIS A 174 8.02 16.92 11.96
N GLN A 175 8.37 15.93 12.79
CA GLN A 175 7.44 14.89 13.28
C GLN A 175 6.67 14.19 12.15
N LEU A 176 7.36 13.93 11.03
CA LEU A 176 6.81 13.19 9.92
C LEU A 176 6.89 11.68 10.19
N ALA A 177 6.10 10.91 9.47
CA ALA A 177 6.19 9.46 9.51
C ALA A 177 7.29 8.97 8.55
N LEU A 178 8.21 8.14 9.08
CA LEU A 178 9.20 7.41 8.30
C LEU A 178 8.61 6.09 7.84
N ALA A 179 8.53 5.87 6.53
CA ALA A 179 8.14 4.60 5.94
C ALA A 179 9.34 3.98 5.19
N THR A 180 9.55 2.66 5.35
CA THR A 180 10.79 2.01 4.84
C THR A 180 10.86 1.90 3.32
N GLY A 181 9.75 2.06 2.60
CA GLY A 181 9.72 1.89 1.14
C GLY A 181 10.02 0.46 0.69
N HIS A 182 10.73 0.32 -0.43
CA HIS A 182 11.08 -0.98 -1.01
C HIS A 182 12.50 -1.45 -0.69
N VAL A 183 13.09 -0.93 0.37
CA VAL A 183 14.44 -1.37 0.80
C VAL A 183 14.40 -2.82 1.30
N SER A 184 15.56 -3.46 1.41
CA SER A 184 15.66 -4.81 1.96
C SER A 184 15.26 -4.86 3.45
N PRO A 185 14.87 -6.03 3.99
CA PRO A 185 14.56 -6.17 5.43
C PRO A 185 15.67 -5.66 6.35
N ARG A 186 16.92 -5.99 6.02
CA ARG A 186 18.09 -5.53 6.78
C ARG A 186 18.21 -4.00 6.79
N GLU A 187 18.07 -3.36 5.64
CA GLU A 187 18.09 -1.89 5.53
C GLU A 187 16.91 -1.26 6.25
N GLY A 188 15.71 -1.85 6.14
CA GLY A 188 14.53 -1.42 6.89
C GLY A 188 14.82 -1.36 8.41
N LEU A 189 15.43 -2.41 8.96
CA LEU A 189 15.80 -2.43 10.38
C LEU A 189 16.89 -1.38 10.73
N LEU A 190 17.84 -1.12 9.84
CA LEU A 190 18.82 -0.04 10.03
C LEU A 190 18.14 1.34 10.05
N LEU A 191 17.21 1.59 9.15
CA LEU A 191 16.42 2.83 9.11
C LEU A 191 15.62 3.04 10.38
N LEU A 192 14.95 2.00 10.89
CA LEU A 192 14.13 2.09 12.09
C LEU A 192 14.98 2.35 13.34
N ARG A 193 16.12 1.67 13.50
CA ARG A 193 17.06 1.90 14.59
C ARG A 193 17.60 3.33 14.57
N GLU A 194 17.99 3.83 13.40
CA GLU A 194 18.45 5.20 13.24
C GLU A 194 17.33 6.21 13.48
N GLY A 195 16.11 5.94 12.97
CA GLY A 195 14.93 6.75 13.24
C GLY A 195 14.66 6.88 14.73
N ARG A 196 14.63 5.77 15.47
CA ARG A 196 14.48 5.75 16.92
C ARG A 196 15.59 6.53 17.62
N ARG A 197 16.85 6.36 17.19
CA ARG A 197 18.01 7.09 17.75
C ARG A 197 17.89 8.60 17.56
N GLN A 198 17.33 9.05 16.45
CA GLN A 198 17.10 10.46 16.15
C GLN A 198 15.77 11.02 16.68
N GLY A 199 14.96 10.20 17.36
CA GLY A 199 13.69 10.64 17.95
C GLY A 199 12.50 10.67 16.98
N VAL A 200 12.53 9.88 15.88
CA VAL A 200 11.36 9.71 15.02
C VAL A 200 10.32 8.89 15.78
N GLU A 201 9.17 9.50 16.08
CA GLU A 201 8.08 8.85 16.83
C GLU A 201 7.15 8.03 15.96
N HIS A 202 7.07 8.32 14.66
CA HIS A 202 6.15 7.76 13.70
C HIS A 202 6.90 6.95 12.65
N MET A 203 6.87 5.62 12.76
CA MET A 203 7.59 4.74 11.85
C MET A 203 6.71 3.59 11.37
N VAL A 204 6.88 3.19 10.10
CA VAL A 204 6.16 2.06 9.51
C VAL A 204 7.03 1.30 8.52
N VAL A 205 6.98 -0.04 8.60
CA VAL A 205 7.51 -0.92 7.55
C VAL A 205 6.49 -1.00 6.44
N THR A 206 6.85 -0.59 5.24
CA THR A 206 5.97 -0.57 4.06
C THR A 206 5.72 -2.01 3.57
N HIS A 207 4.45 -2.39 3.36
CA HIS A 207 3.97 -3.71 2.88
C HIS A 207 4.92 -4.89 3.15
N ALA A 208 5.21 -5.11 4.44
CA ALA A 208 6.31 -5.92 4.96
C ALA A 208 6.47 -7.32 4.32
N MET A 209 5.36 -7.99 3.99
CA MET A 209 5.40 -9.37 3.46
C MET A 209 5.42 -9.45 1.93
N LEU A 210 5.17 -8.35 1.21
CA LEU A 210 5.15 -8.38 -0.26
C LEU A 210 6.53 -8.13 -0.85
N ALA A 211 6.72 -8.63 -2.08
CA ALA A 211 7.91 -8.31 -2.86
C ALA A 211 7.99 -6.77 -3.11
N PRO A 212 9.19 -6.21 -3.14
CA PRO A 212 10.49 -6.85 -2.98
C PRO A 212 10.96 -6.94 -1.52
N VAL A 213 10.17 -6.47 -0.54
CA VAL A 213 10.56 -6.38 0.88
C VAL A 213 10.68 -7.75 1.51
N GLN A 214 9.60 -8.53 1.55
CA GLN A 214 9.57 -9.93 2.00
C GLN A 214 10.20 -10.17 3.40
N MET A 215 9.87 -9.32 4.38
CA MET A 215 10.28 -9.52 5.77
C MET A 215 9.75 -10.84 6.32
N SER A 216 10.59 -11.55 7.06
CA SER A 216 10.19 -12.65 7.92
C SER A 216 9.40 -12.16 9.15
N VAL A 217 8.65 -13.07 9.79
CA VAL A 217 7.93 -12.73 11.04
C VAL A 217 8.89 -12.26 12.13
N ALA A 218 10.09 -12.84 12.23
CA ALA A 218 11.08 -12.44 13.21
C ALA A 218 11.56 -10.99 12.99
N GLU A 219 11.82 -10.60 11.74
CA GLU A 219 12.20 -9.23 11.37
C GLU A 219 11.05 -8.24 11.60
N MET A 220 9.80 -8.60 11.30
CA MET A 220 8.63 -7.78 11.62
C MET A 220 8.47 -7.57 13.13
N GLN A 221 8.69 -8.61 13.95
CA GLN A 221 8.68 -8.48 15.41
C GLN A 221 9.84 -7.60 15.90
N GLU A 222 10.99 -7.64 15.25
CA GLU A 222 12.11 -6.75 15.55
C GLU A 222 11.75 -5.30 15.22
N ALA A 223 11.17 -5.04 14.04
CA ALA A 223 10.68 -3.71 13.67
C ALA A 223 9.66 -3.16 14.69
N ALA A 224 8.74 -4.01 15.18
CA ALA A 224 7.79 -3.64 16.22
C ALA A 224 8.49 -3.27 17.55
N ARG A 225 9.57 -3.96 17.92
CA ARG A 225 10.38 -3.62 19.11
C ARG A 225 11.14 -2.29 18.94
N GLU A 226 11.48 -1.91 17.73
CA GLU A 226 12.04 -0.58 17.44
C GLU A 226 10.98 0.54 17.47
N GLY A 227 9.70 0.21 17.68
CA GLY A 227 8.60 1.16 17.78
C GLY A 227 7.88 1.42 16.46
N ALA A 228 8.21 0.68 15.39
CA ALA A 228 7.54 0.83 14.11
C ALA A 228 6.24 0.01 14.03
N PHE A 229 5.28 0.51 13.28
CA PHE A 229 4.19 -0.31 12.78
C PHE A 229 4.63 -1.18 11.61
N VAL A 230 3.96 -2.31 11.43
CA VAL A 230 4.13 -3.22 10.31
C VAL A 230 2.90 -3.12 9.42
N GLU A 231 3.08 -2.67 8.18
CA GLU A 231 1.98 -2.52 7.24
C GLU A 231 1.71 -3.82 6.49
N PHE A 232 0.43 -4.20 6.47
CA PHE A 232 -0.13 -5.27 5.64
C PHE A 232 -1.09 -4.65 4.63
N VAL A 233 -0.87 -4.91 3.35
CA VAL A 233 -1.67 -4.33 2.28
C VAL A 233 -2.52 -5.39 1.59
N GLY A 234 -3.81 -5.07 1.39
CA GLY A 234 -4.76 -6.01 0.78
C GLY A 234 -4.45 -6.28 -0.68
N GLY A 235 -4.18 -5.25 -1.45
CA GLY A 235 -4.08 -5.33 -2.89
C GLY A 235 -5.36 -5.90 -3.52
N SER A 236 -5.25 -6.46 -4.71
CA SER A 236 -6.37 -7.21 -5.30
C SER A 236 -6.50 -8.59 -4.64
N LEU A 237 -7.71 -8.92 -4.21
CA LEU A 237 -8.07 -10.27 -3.73
C LEU A 237 -8.68 -11.15 -4.83
N ASP A 238 -8.66 -10.67 -6.08
CA ASP A 238 -9.16 -11.42 -7.25
C ASP A 238 -8.06 -12.27 -7.92
N THR A 239 -6.97 -12.55 -7.19
CA THR A 239 -5.85 -13.36 -7.65
C THR A 239 -5.95 -14.80 -7.14
N ALA A 240 -5.36 -15.74 -7.87
CA ALA A 240 -5.44 -17.18 -7.53
C ALA A 240 -4.79 -17.50 -6.17
N ASP A 241 -3.80 -16.71 -5.74
CA ASP A 241 -3.08 -16.87 -4.48
C ASP A 241 -3.71 -16.11 -3.30
N ALA A 242 -4.81 -15.38 -3.52
CA ALA A 242 -5.37 -14.47 -2.51
C ALA A 242 -5.69 -15.18 -1.19
N THR A 243 -6.27 -16.38 -1.24
CA THR A 243 -6.62 -17.13 -0.02
C THR A 243 -5.37 -17.49 0.78
N GLU A 244 -4.35 -18.06 0.13
CA GLU A 244 -3.08 -18.43 0.79
C GLU A 244 -2.35 -17.20 1.33
N ARG A 245 -2.31 -16.10 0.56
CA ARG A 245 -1.73 -14.83 1.00
C ARG A 245 -2.42 -14.31 2.25
N MET A 246 -3.75 -14.34 2.27
CA MET A 246 -4.54 -13.91 3.42
C MET A 246 -4.33 -14.80 4.65
N ASP A 247 -4.15 -16.10 4.49
CA ASP A 247 -3.85 -17.01 5.60
C ASP A 247 -2.47 -16.72 6.18
N ARG A 248 -1.46 -16.48 5.33
CA ARG A 248 -0.12 -16.08 5.76
C ARG A 248 -0.15 -14.72 6.48
N PHE A 249 -0.91 -13.74 5.98
CA PHE A 249 -1.08 -12.44 6.63
C PHE A 249 -1.73 -12.59 8.00
N ALA A 250 -2.79 -13.36 8.10
CA ALA A 250 -3.47 -13.61 9.38
C ALA A 250 -2.52 -14.23 10.41
N ALA A 251 -1.72 -15.22 10.02
CA ALA A 251 -0.73 -15.84 10.89
C ALA A 251 0.36 -14.85 11.34
N ALA A 252 0.88 -14.04 10.41
CA ALA A 252 1.90 -13.04 10.70
C ALA A 252 1.37 -11.93 11.62
N ILE A 253 0.17 -11.39 11.35
CA ILE A 253 -0.47 -10.37 12.20
C ILE A 253 -0.64 -10.89 13.63
N ARG A 254 -1.08 -12.15 13.81
CA ARG A 254 -1.19 -12.75 15.15
C ARG A 254 0.15 -12.85 15.85
N SER A 255 1.20 -13.20 15.11
CA SER A 255 2.57 -13.36 15.65
C SER A 255 3.22 -12.02 16.00
N VAL A 256 3.00 -10.99 15.21
CA VAL A 256 3.49 -9.62 15.46
C VAL A 256 2.66 -8.93 16.55
N GLY A 257 1.36 -9.14 16.53
CA GLY A 257 0.37 -8.54 17.42
C GLY A 257 -0.38 -7.38 16.74
N PRO A 258 -1.74 -7.38 16.75
CA PRO A 258 -2.55 -6.35 16.09
C PRO A 258 -2.23 -4.92 16.53
N GLN A 259 -1.70 -4.73 17.74
CA GLN A 259 -1.31 -3.41 18.26
C GLN A 259 -0.12 -2.77 17.52
N PHE A 260 0.64 -3.58 16.79
CA PHE A 260 1.80 -3.14 16.00
C PHE A 260 1.56 -3.20 14.49
N CYS A 261 0.35 -3.57 14.05
CA CYS A 261 0.03 -3.72 12.64
C CYS A 261 -0.84 -2.58 12.12
N ILE A 262 -0.64 -2.19 10.87
CA ILE A 262 -1.52 -1.29 10.10
C ILE A 262 -2.04 -2.05 8.88
N LEU A 263 -3.31 -1.84 8.56
CA LEU A 263 -3.95 -2.36 7.35
C LEU A 263 -4.15 -1.21 6.36
N SER A 264 -3.79 -1.44 5.11
CA SER A 264 -3.91 -0.48 4.00
C SER A 264 -4.35 -1.19 2.72
N SER A 265 -4.76 -0.45 1.72
CA SER A 265 -5.19 -1.05 0.47
C SER A 265 -4.05 -1.36 -0.49
N ASP A 266 -3.12 -0.43 -0.69
CA ASP A 266 -2.15 -0.44 -1.79
C ASP A 266 -2.85 -0.61 -3.15
N LEU A 267 -3.98 0.08 -3.30
CA LEU A 267 -4.81 0.03 -4.50
C LEU A 267 -4.85 1.38 -5.22
N GLY A 268 -5.34 1.36 -6.44
CA GLY A 268 -5.39 2.46 -7.39
C GLY A 268 -4.83 2.07 -8.75
N GLN A 269 -4.23 0.89 -8.89
CA GLN A 269 -3.71 0.39 -10.15
C GLN A 269 -4.87 0.02 -11.08
N LYS A 270 -4.74 0.38 -12.35
CA LYS A 270 -5.77 0.11 -13.37
C LYS A 270 -6.08 -1.39 -13.46
N GLY A 271 -7.36 -1.72 -13.45
CA GLY A 271 -7.84 -3.10 -13.51
C GLY A 271 -8.06 -3.76 -12.13
N ASN A 272 -7.58 -3.14 -11.05
CA ASN A 272 -7.87 -3.58 -9.68
C ASN A 272 -9.17 -2.93 -9.16
N PRO A 273 -9.75 -3.45 -8.07
CA PRO A 273 -10.83 -2.77 -7.36
C PRO A 273 -10.43 -1.34 -6.95
N LEU A 274 -11.39 -0.43 -6.86
CA LEU A 274 -11.14 0.90 -6.32
C LEU A 274 -10.66 0.82 -4.86
N PRO A 275 -9.78 1.74 -4.41
CA PRO A 275 -9.14 1.64 -3.09
C PRO A 275 -10.11 1.40 -1.93
N PRO A 276 -11.20 2.15 -1.72
CA PRO A 276 -12.12 1.87 -0.62
C PRO A 276 -12.84 0.51 -0.73
N ASP A 277 -13.18 0.07 -1.94
CA ASP A 277 -13.88 -1.20 -2.13
C ASP A 277 -12.97 -2.40 -1.88
N GLY A 278 -11.74 -2.35 -2.39
CA GLY A 278 -10.74 -3.37 -2.11
C GLY A 278 -10.31 -3.39 -0.64
N PHE A 279 -10.20 -2.22 -0.01
CA PHE A 279 -9.90 -2.13 1.42
C PHE A 279 -10.99 -2.77 2.28
N ALA A 280 -12.27 -2.52 1.99
CA ALA A 280 -13.39 -3.19 2.65
C ALA A 280 -13.31 -4.71 2.54
N ARG A 281 -13.01 -5.24 1.35
CA ARG A 281 -12.82 -6.68 1.12
C ARG A 281 -11.66 -7.25 1.93
N PHE A 282 -10.55 -6.53 2.04
CA PHE A 282 -9.41 -6.92 2.86
C PHE A 282 -9.77 -7.01 4.35
N LEU A 283 -10.42 -5.99 4.90
CA LEU A 283 -10.86 -6.00 6.29
C LEU A 283 -11.84 -7.16 6.57
N GLN A 284 -12.78 -7.42 5.65
CA GLN A 284 -13.70 -8.55 5.76
C GLN A 284 -12.98 -9.89 5.72
N ALA A 285 -11.99 -10.05 4.86
CA ALA A 285 -11.21 -11.28 4.75
C ALA A 285 -10.45 -11.60 6.06
N LEU A 286 -10.00 -10.59 6.81
CA LEU A 286 -9.43 -10.77 8.15
C LEU A 286 -10.52 -11.10 9.19
N ARG A 287 -11.70 -10.47 9.12
CA ARG A 287 -12.84 -10.85 9.98
C ARG A 287 -13.24 -12.31 9.80
N GLN A 288 -13.27 -12.80 8.57
CA GLN A 288 -13.54 -14.21 8.26
C GLN A 288 -12.47 -15.16 8.83
N ARG A 289 -11.25 -14.68 9.06
CA ARG A 289 -10.14 -15.39 9.68
C ARG A 289 -10.09 -15.26 11.21
N GLY A 290 -11.20 -14.78 11.82
CA GLY A 290 -11.39 -14.74 13.26
C GLY A 290 -10.76 -13.54 13.96
N PHE A 291 -10.34 -12.49 13.24
CA PHE A 291 -10.01 -11.22 13.89
C PHE A 291 -11.31 -10.56 14.41
N THR A 292 -11.27 -10.07 15.63
CA THR A 292 -12.40 -9.34 16.23
C THR A 292 -12.59 -7.96 15.57
N ALA A 293 -13.77 -7.37 15.72
CA ALA A 293 -13.99 -5.99 15.24
C ALA A 293 -13.01 -5.01 15.89
N ALA A 294 -12.74 -5.17 17.18
CA ALA A 294 -11.81 -4.33 17.93
C ALA A 294 -10.36 -4.45 17.42
N GLU A 295 -9.91 -5.64 17.00
CA GLU A 295 -8.58 -5.81 16.42
C GLU A 295 -8.48 -5.16 15.05
N VAL A 296 -9.51 -5.34 14.19
CA VAL A 296 -9.56 -4.67 12.88
C VAL A 296 -9.63 -3.15 13.04
N ASP A 297 -10.44 -2.64 13.96
CA ASP A 297 -10.53 -1.21 14.27
C ASP A 297 -9.20 -0.65 14.77
N ARG A 298 -8.49 -1.40 15.59
CA ARG A 298 -7.14 -1.01 16.02
C ARG A 298 -6.20 -0.84 14.85
N MET A 299 -6.17 -1.82 13.94
CA MET A 299 -5.24 -1.84 12.81
C MET A 299 -5.64 -0.89 11.66
N ALA A 300 -6.93 -0.62 11.48
CA ALA A 300 -7.44 0.20 10.38
C ALA A 300 -7.86 1.62 10.80
N LYS A 301 -7.92 1.94 12.10
CA LYS A 301 -8.35 3.25 12.62
C LYS A 301 -7.33 3.83 13.59
N GLN A 302 -7.05 3.13 14.71
CA GLN A 302 -6.24 3.67 15.80
C GLN A 302 -4.74 3.75 15.44
N ASN A 303 -4.18 2.67 14.92
CA ASN A 303 -2.76 2.61 14.57
C ASN A 303 -2.39 3.58 13.43
N PRO A 304 -3.14 3.66 12.30
CA PRO A 304 -2.84 4.65 11.28
C PRO A 304 -3.06 6.10 11.77
N ALA A 305 -4.04 6.36 12.66
CA ALA A 305 -4.18 7.67 13.28
C ALA A 305 -2.94 8.03 14.10
N ARG A 306 -2.42 7.09 14.92
CA ARG A 306 -1.18 7.29 15.68
C ARG A 306 0.04 7.51 14.78
N LEU A 307 0.16 6.73 13.68
CA LEU A 307 1.24 6.93 12.70
C LEU A 307 1.23 8.34 12.10
N LEU A 308 0.04 8.90 11.89
CA LEU A 308 -0.13 10.24 11.30
C LEU A 308 -0.11 11.38 12.35
N GLY A 309 0.11 11.06 13.64
CA GLY A 309 0.10 12.05 14.72
C GLY A 309 -1.29 12.65 14.99
N LEU A 310 -2.36 11.89 14.71
CA LEU A 310 -3.74 12.34 14.92
C LEU A 310 -4.24 11.92 16.29
N SER A 311 -5.13 12.73 16.85
CA SER A 311 -5.91 12.36 18.06
C SER A 311 -6.79 11.14 17.75
N SER A 312 -6.91 10.25 18.74
CA SER A 312 -7.72 9.03 18.68
C SER A 312 -9.21 9.36 18.56
#